data_653e609984d1174a80cad6e1582f3b27
#
_entry.id   653e609984d1174a80cad6e1582f3b27
#
_cell.length_a   1.000
_cell.length_b   1.000
_cell.length_c   1.000
_cell.angle_alpha   90.00
_cell.angle_beta   90.00
_cell.angle_gamma   90.00
#
_symmetry.space_group_name_H-M   'P 1'
#
loop_
_entity.id
_entity.type
_entity.pdbx_description
1 polymer ?
#
loop_
_entity_poly.entity_id
_entity_poly.type
_entity_poly.pdbx_seq_one_letter_code
_entity_poly.pdbx_strand_id
1 'polypeptide(L)'
;MSETNTKKVKSSDLELKDKLVALNRVTKVTKGGRTFTFAAIVVVGNENGVVGHGLGKAKEVQEAIAKGIDDAKKNLVKVPVLKGTIPHSQEGKFAGAQVFLKPAAHGTGVIAGGAMRAVLESVGITDVLAKSKGSSNPHNVVKATIEALVNLRDANQVSRQRGVRAKKWT
;
A
#
# COMPACT_ATOMS: atom_id res chain seq x y z
N MET A 1 13.00 13.80 -14.43
CA MET A 1 13.00 13.03 -13.18
C MET A 1 12.06 13.73 -12.23
N SER A 2 10.84 13.18 -11.99
CA SER A 2 9.86 13.79 -11.08
C SER A 2 10.27 13.42 -9.66
N GLU A 3 10.65 14.41 -8.86
CA GLU A 3 10.80 14.26 -7.42
C GLU A 3 9.44 13.87 -6.84
N THR A 4 9.26 12.58 -6.60
CA THR A 4 8.14 12.06 -5.80
C THR A 4 8.34 12.56 -4.39
N ASN A 5 7.61 13.60 -4.04
CA ASN A 5 7.59 14.21 -2.70
C ASN A 5 6.89 13.23 -1.75
N THR A 6 7.56 12.13 -1.45
CA THR A 6 7.09 11.06 -0.58
C THR A 6 7.14 11.58 0.85
N LYS A 7 6.02 12.08 1.37
CA LYS A 7 5.90 12.51 2.77
C LYS A 7 5.99 11.27 3.66
N LYS A 8 7.22 10.89 4.04
CA LYS A 8 7.43 9.87 5.07
C LYS A 8 6.90 10.40 6.39
N VAL A 9 6.08 9.61 7.06
CA VAL A 9 5.47 9.93 8.35
C VAL A 9 6.17 9.14 9.44
N LYS A 10 6.46 9.76 10.59
CA LYS A 10 7.01 9.07 11.75
C LYS A 10 5.90 8.28 12.46
N SER A 11 6.21 7.07 12.91
CA SER A 11 5.25 6.13 13.53
C SER A 11 4.92 6.42 15.01
N SER A 12 5.58 7.38 15.66
CA SER A 12 5.56 7.54 17.11
C SER A 12 4.18 7.86 17.74
N ASP A 13 3.23 8.42 16.96
CA ASP A 13 1.96 8.92 17.49
C ASP A 13 0.72 8.36 16.77
N LEU A 14 0.87 7.24 16.06
CA LEU A 14 -0.19 6.68 15.24
C LEU A 14 -0.63 5.32 15.76
N GLU A 15 -1.93 5.15 15.99
CA GLU A 15 -2.53 3.82 16.12
C GLU A 15 -2.47 3.11 14.78
N LEU A 16 -1.66 2.08 14.69
CA LEU A 16 -1.41 1.32 13.46
C LEU A 16 -2.01 -0.07 13.59
N LYS A 17 -2.84 -0.44 12.62
CA LYS A 17 -3.34 -1.81 12.45
C LYS A 17 -2.50 -2.52 11.40
N ASP A 18 -2.17 -3.77 11.66
CA ASP A 18 -1.41 -4.61 10.73
C ASP A 18 -2.31 -5.63 10.02
N LYS A 19 -2.00 -5.90 8.76
CA LYS A 19 -2.65 -6.94 7.95
C LYS A 19 -1.60 -7.80 7.27
N LEU A 20 -1.64 -9.10 7.53
CA LEU A 20 -0.83 -10.08 6.80
C LEU A 20 -1.43 -10.29 5.40
N VAL A 21 -0.66 -9.99 4.36
CA VAL A 21 -1.09 -10.16 2.95
C VAL A 21 -0.78 -11.56 2.43
N ALA A 22 0.45 -12.02 2.65
CA ALA A 22 0.89 -13.34 2.25
C ALA A 22 2.00 -13.86 3.16
N LEU A 23 2.01 -15.17 3.37
CA LEU A 23 3.03 -15.90 4.08
C LEU A 23 3.48 -17.07 3.20
N ASN A 24 4.78 -17.13 2.92
CA ASN A 24 5.36 -18.19 2.11
C ASN A 24 6.50 -18.89 2.87
N ARG A 25 6.53 -20.22 2.82
CA ARG A 25 7.67 -21.01 3.27
C ARG A 25 8.68 -21.05 2.13
N VAL A 26 9.88 -20.52 2.38
CA VAL A 26 10.99 -20.48 1.40
C VAL A 26 12.15 -21.36 1.87
N THR A 27 12.93 -21.86 0.92
CA THR A 27 14.02 -22.80 1.22
C THR A 27 15.31 -22.26 0.63
N LYS A 28 16.38 -22.29 1.44
CA LYS A 28 17.75 -22.08 0.99
C LYS A 28 18.46 -23.45 1.00
N VAL A 29 19.02 -23.84 -0.14
CA VAL A 29 19.81 -25.07 -0.26
C VAL A 29 21.28 -24.75 0.00
N THR A 30 21.90 -25.49 0.91
CA THR A 30 23.31 -25.40 1.26
C THR A 30 23.96 -26.78 1.14
N LYS A 31 25.29 -26.86 1.26
CA LYS A 31 26.01 -28.17 1.22
C LYS A 31 25.55 -29.15 2.30
N GLY A 32 24.99 -28.64 3.42
CA GLY A 32 24.46 -29.47 4.52
C GLY A 32 22.96 -29.82 4.41
N GLY A 33 22.26 -29.41 3.32
CA GLY A 33 20.86 -29.70 3.11
C GLY A 33 19.99 -28.46 2.88
N ARG A 34 18.67 -28.61 3.13
CA ARG A 34 17.66 -27.58 2.92
C ARG A 34 17.33 -26.87 4.23
N THR A 35 17.56 -25.56 4.30
CA THR A 35 17.16 -24.71 5.42
C THR A 35 15.86 -24.01 5.07
N PHE A 36 14.81 -24.25 5.84
CA PHE A 36 13.49 -23.62 5.66
C PHE A 36 13.40 -22.31 6.46
N THR A 37 12.79 -21.30 5.86
CA THR A 37 12.44 -20.04 6.51
C THR A 37 11.07 -19.58 6.02
N PHE A 38 10.44 -18.68 6.75
CA PHE A 38 9.18 -18.05 6.37
C PHE A 38 9.42 -16.63 5.89
N ALA A 39 8.74 -16.25 4.82
CA ALA A 39 8.71 -14.88 4.31
C ALA A 39 7.28 -14.36 4.42
N ALA A 40 7.09 -13.29 5.20
CA ALA A 40 5.81 -12.63 5.37
C ALA A 40 5.84 -11.26 4.71
N ILE A 41 4.78 -10.89 3.97
CA ILE A 41 4.53 -9.52 3.55
C ILE A 41 3.37 -8.97 4.38
N VAL A 42 3.63 -7.85 5.04
CA VAL A 42 2.69 -7.20 5.94
C VAL A 42 2.44 -5.77 5.46
N VAL A 43 1.20 -5.33 5.58
CA VAL A 43 0.78 -3.95 5.38
C VAL A 43 0.33 -3.39 6.72
N VAL A 44 0.74 -2.18 7.02
CA VAL A 44 0.40 -1.45 8.24
C VAL A 44 -0.23 -0.14 7.88
N GLY A 45 -1.33 0.24 8.53
CA GLY A 45 -2.00 1.51 8.27
C GLY A 45 -2.84 1.98 9.46
N ASN A 46 -3.26 3.25 9.41
CA ASN A 46 -4.06 3.88 10.47
C ASN A 46 -5.52 4.12 10.06
N GLU A 47 -5.95 3.61 8.92
CA GLU A 47 -7.29 3.85 8.34
C GLU A 47 -7.63 5.34 8.11
N ASN A 48 -6.64 6.24 8.22
CA ASN A 48 -6.76 7.70 8.07
C ASN A 48 -5.76 8.26 7.04
N GLY A 49 -5.49 7.50 5.98
CA GLY A 49 -4.62 7.93 4.89
C GLY A 49 -3.13 7.69 5.10
N VAL A 50 -2.73 6.90 6.09
CA VAL A 50 -1.32 6.48 6.25
C VAL A 50 -1.21 4.97 6.06
N VAL A 51 -0.28 4.53 5.24
CA VAL A 51 -0.02 3.12 4.96
C VAL A 51 1.46 2.87 4.75
N GLY A 52 1.92 1.69 5.14
CA GLY A 52 3.26 1.20 4.87
C GLY A 52 3.24 -0.28 4.55
N HIS A 53 4.28 -0.76 3.90
CA HIS A 53 4.47 -2.19 3.67
C HIS A 53 5.85 -2.61 4.15
N GLY A 54 5.95 -3.85 4.60
CA GLY A 54 7.20 -4.42 5.04
C GLY A 54 7.31 -5.91 4.72
N LEU A 55 8.55 -6.36 4.57
CA LEU A 55 8.90 -7.75 4.32
C LEU A 55 9.71 -8.29 5.49
N GLY A 56 9.21 -9.33 6.14
CA GLY A 56 9.92 -10.04 7.19
C GLY A 56 10.31 -11.46 6.77
N LYS A 57 11.50 -11.89 7.16
CA LYS A 57 11.97 -13.27 7.00
C LYS A 57 12.54 -13.79 8.30
N ALA A 58 12.11 -14.99 8.72
CA ALA A 58 12.59 -15.65 9.92
C ALA A 58 12.43 -17.17 9.85
N LYS A 59 12.97 -17.90 10.83
CA LYS A 59 12.76 -19.34 10.94
C LYS A 59 11.35 -19.67 11.45
N GLU A 60 10.77 -18.78 12.26
CA GLU A 60 9.43 -18.88 12.81
C GLU A 60 8.48 -17.88 12.16
N VAL A 61 7.19 -18.24 12.07
CA VAL A 61 6.16 -17.42 11.44
C VAL A 61 5.95 -16.10 12.21
N GLN A 62 5.88 -16.17 13.54
CA GLN A 62 5.64 -15.01 14.39
C GLN A 62 6.76 -13.97 14.28
N GLU A 63 8.03 -14.43 14.27
CA GLU A 63 9.16 -13.56 14.07
C GLU A 63 9.19 -12.93 12.66
N ALA A 64 8.79 -13.68 11.63
CA ALA A 64 8.72 -13.15 10.28
C ALA A 64 7.69 -12.03 10.17
N ILE A 65 6.53 -12.19 10.82
CA ILE A 65 5.48 -11.16 10.88
C ILE A 65 5.97 -9.93 11.66
N ALA A 66 6.54 -10.12 12.85
CA ALA A 66 7.05 -9.02 13.68
C ALA A 66 8.11 -8.18 12.92
N LYS A 67 9.08 -8.83 12.26
CA LYS A 67 10.06 -8.16 11.41
C LYS A 67 9.41 -7.43 10.23
N GLY A 68 8.35 -7.99 9.64
CA GLY A 68 7.56 -7.35 8.59
C GLY A 68 6.85 -6.09 9.07
N ILE A 69 6.27 -6.10 10.26
CA ILE A 69 5.63 -4.93 10.89
C ILE A 69 6.66 -3.83 11.15
N ASP A 70 7.83 -4.18 11.71
CA ASP A 70 8.89 -3.20 11.98
C ASP A 70 9.43 -2.56 10.69
N ASP A 71 9.56 -3.33 9.63
CA ASP A 71 9.95 -2.80 8.31
C ASP A 71 8.86 -1.90 7.73
N ALA A 72 7.58 -2.28 7.84
CA ALA A 72 6.45 -1.48 7.38
C ALA A 72 6.35 -0.14 8.10
N LYS A 73 6.60 -0.09 9.41
CA LYS A 73 6.62 1.14 10.21
C LYS A 73 7.69 2.14 9.76
N LYS A 74 8.78 1.69 9.17
CA LYS A 74 9.84 2.55 8.61
C LYS A 74 9.47 3.17 7.26
N ASN A 75 8.52 2.54 6.55
CA ASN A 75 8.13 2.88 5.19
C ASN A 75 6.70 3.45 5.11
N LEU A 76 6.27 4.21 6.12
CA LEU A 76 4.96 4.83 6.14
C LEU A 76 4.86 6.00 5.16
N VAL A 77 3.79 6.03 4.39
CA VAL A 77 3.49 7.03 3.37
C VAL A 77 2.10 7.61 3.62
N LYS A 78 1.94 8.93 3.44
CA LYS A 78 0.65 9.60 3.51
C LYS A 78 -0.01 9.67 2.13
N VAL A 79 -1.27 9.23 2.06
CA VAL A 79 -2.10 9.15 0.86
C VAL A 79 -3.30 10.10 0.99
N PRO A 80 -3.66 10.86 -0.05
CA PRO A 80 -4.87 11.68 -0.02
C PRO A 80 -6.12 10.80 -0.17
N VAL A 81 -6.97 10.79 0.85
CA VAL A 81 -8.29 10.15 0.86
C VAL A 81 -9.36 11.23 0.86
N LEU A 82 -10.37 11.12 0.01
CA LEU A 82 -11.44 12.09 -0.14
C LEU A 82 -12.81 11.41 0.06
N LYS A 83 -13.51 11.71 1.16
CA LYS A 83 -14.85 11.17 1.45
C LYS A 83 -14.93 9.63 1.32
N GLY A 84 -13.89 8.90 1.78
CA GLY A 84 -13.82 7.43 1.71
C GLY A 84 -13.37 6.85 0.37
N THR A 85 -13.06 7.68 -0.64
CA THR A 85 -12.56 7.25 -1.95
C THR A 85 -11.29 7.99 -2.34
N ILE A 86 -10.75 7.68 -3.53
CA ILE A 86 -9.58 8.35 -4.12
C ILE A 86 -10.00 9.56 -4.98
N PRO A 87 -9.17 10.61 -5.07
CA PRO A 87 -9.52 11.84 -5.79
C PRO A 87 -9.66 11.66 -7.32
N HIS A 88 -8.89 10.79 -7.93
CA HIS A 88 -8.93 10.50 -9.37
C HIS A 88 -8.43 9.09 -9.68
N SER A 89 -8.68 8.62 -10.90
CA SER A 89 -8.12 7.36 -11.37
C SER A 89 -6.61 7.44 -11.50
N GLN A 90 -5.91 6.38 -11.09
CA GLN A 90 -4.46 6.32 -11.12
C GLN A 90 -3.98 4.90 -11.45
N GLU A 91 -2.91 4.82 -12.20
CA GLU A 91 -2.17 3.59 -12.43
C GLU A 91 -0.85 3.60 -11.65
N GLY A 92 -0.46 2.41 -11.16
CA GLY A 92 0.82 2.17 -10.55
C GLY A 92 1.49 0.94 -11.16
N LYS A 93 2.79 0.98 -11.30
CA LYS A 93 3.60 -0.09 -11.87
C LYS A 93 4.75 -0.42 -10.94
N PHE A 94 4.92 -1.71 -10.63
CA PHE A 94 6.12 -2.17 -9.94
C PHE A 94 6.54 -3.53 -10.49
N ALA A 95 7.75 -3.63 -11.01
CA ALA A 95 8.24 -4.81 -11.72
C ALA A 95 7.24 -5.27 -12.80
N GLY A 96 6.81 -6.52 -12.78
CA GLY A 96 5.81 -7.06 -13.72
C GLY A 96 4.34 -6.84 -13.31
N ALA A 97 4.05 -6.20 -12.16
CA ALA A 97 2.69 -5.91 -11.73
C ALA A 97 2.27 -4.50 -12.14
N GLN A 98 1.05 -4.39 -12.66
CA GLN A 98 0.38 -3.12 -12.97
C GLN A 98 -0.96 -3.10 -12.25
N VAL A 99 -1.25 -2.00 -11.56
CA VAL A 99 -2.47 -1.78 -10.80
C VAL A 99 -3.19 -0.57 -11.34
N PHE A 100 -4.49 -0.70 -11.54
CA PHE A 100 -5.39 0.39 -11.91
C PHE A 100 -6.36 0.63 -10.77
N LEU A 101 -6.47 1.88 -10.32
CA LEU A 101 -7.39 2.35 -9.29
C LEU A 101 -8.35 3.36 -9.91
N LYS A 102 -9.64 3.24 -9.61
CA LYS A 102 -10.69 4.17 -10.04
C LYS A 102 -11.58 4.53 -8.86
N PRO A 103 -11.92 5.82 -8.66
CA PRO A 103 -12.85 6.23 -7.62
C PRO A 103 -14.24 5.62 -7.86
N ALA A 104 -14.95 5.36 -6.77
CA ALA A 104 -16.30 4.80 -6.80
C ALA A 104 -17.27 5.63 -5.96
N ALA A 105 -18.56 5.51 -6.23
CA ALA A 105 -19.60 6.14 -5.44
C ALA A 105 -19.70 5.50 -4.05
N HIS A 106 -20.19 6.27 -3.09
CA HIS A 106 -20.43 5.77 -1.72
C HIS A 106 -21.37 4.56 -1.73
N GLY A 107 -21.02 3.52 -0.97
CA GLY A 107 -21.75 2.26 -0.89
C GLY A 107 -21.28 1.19 -1.89
N THR A 108 -20.35 1.50 -2.79
CA THR A 108 -19.79 0.49 -3.73
C THR A 108 -18.91 -0.54 -3.01
N GLY A 109 -18.23 -0.13 -1.94
CA GLY A 109 -17.27 -0.96 -1.23
C GLY A 109 -15.92 -1.09 -1.94
N VAL A 110 -15.00 -1.84 -1.35
CA VAL A 110 -13.67 -2.10 -1.91
C VAL A 110 -13.72 -3.28 -2.87
N ILE A 111 -13.74 -3.00 -4.17
CA ILE A 111 -13.70 -4.04 -5.22
C ILE A 111 -12.27 -4.17 -5.72
N ALA A 112 -11.52 -5.09 -5.11
CA ALA A 112 -10.09 -5.28 -5.36
C ALA A 112 -9.66 -6.73 -5.12
N GLY A 113 -8.57 -7.15 -5.74
CA GLY A 113 -7.90 -8.41 -5.43
C GLY A 113 -7.31 -8.40 -4.00
N GLY A 114 -7.15 -9.57 -3.37
CA GLY A 114 -6.80 -9.69 -1.95
C GLY A 114 -5.61 -8.85 -1.50
N ALA A 115 -4.51 -8.86 -2.24
CA ALA A 115 -3.32 -8.07 -1.92
C ALA A 115 -3.57 -6.55 -1.99
N MET A 116 -4.33 -6.09 -3.00
CA MET A 116 -4.71 -4.68 -3.12
C MET A 116 -5.72 -4.28 -2.05
N ARG A 117 -6.71 -5.15 -1.78
CA ARG A 117 -7.73 -4.91 -0.76
C ARG A 117 -7.11 -4.67 0.61
N ALA A 118 -6.12 -5.48 1.00
CA ALA A 118 -5.41 -5.29 2.27
C ALA A 118 -4.78 -3.90 2.38
N VAL A 119 -4.17 -3.38 1.30
CA VAL A 119 -3.58 -2.03 1.27
C VAL A 119 -4.66 -0.96 1.35
N LEU A 120 -5.71 -1.05 0.52
CA LEU A 120 -6.77 -0.03 0.42
C LEU A 120 -7.56 0.11 1.73
N GLU A 121 -7.89 -1.01 2.37
CA GLU A 121 -8.56 -1.01 3.68
C GLU A 121 -7.65 -0.45 4.79
N SER A 122 -6.34 -0.77 4.78
CA SER A 122 -5.38 -0.23 5.76
C SER A 122 -5.17 1.29 5.61
N VAL A 123 -5.41 1.84 4.41
CA VAL A 123 -5.43 3.30 4.16
C VAL A 123 -6.71 3.96 4.70
N GLY A 124 -7.81 3.20 4.81
CA GLY A 124 -9.14 3.71 5.18
C GLY A 124 -10.00 4.10 3.99
N ILE A 125 -9.72 3.53 2.81
CA ILE A 125 -10.58 3.69 1.62
C ILE A 125 -11.73 2.70 1.73
N THR A 126 -12.96 3.19 1.65
CA THR A 126 -14.19 2.41 1.75
C THR A 126 -14.80 2.08 0.38
N ASP A 127 -14.59 2.96 -0.60
CA ASP A 127 -15.24 2.87 -1.91
C ASP A 127 -14.23 3.06 -3.04
N VAL A 128 -13.90 1.96 -3.76
CA VAL A 128 -12.91 1.98 -4.84
C VAL A 128 -13.06 0.78 -5.77
N LEU A 129 -12.83 1.00 -7.05
CA LEU A 129 -12.71 -0.05 -8.06
C LEU A 129 -11.22 -0.21 -8.40
N ALA A 130 -10.72 -1.44 -8.24
CA ALA A 130 -9.31 -1.72 -8.47
C ALA A 130 -9.10 -3.03 -9.24
N LYS A 131 -8.15 -3.03 -10.17
CA LYS A 131 -7.78 -4.20 -10.95
C LYS A 131 -6.27 -4.35 -11.05
N SER A 132 -5.76 -5.52 -10.75
CA SER A 132 -4.37 -5.89 -11.04
C SER A 132 -4.25 -6.55 -12.42
N LYS A 133 -3.20 -6.20 -13.14
CA LYS A 133 -2.82 -6.76 -14.44
C LYS A 133 -1.36 -7.23 -14.37
N GLY A 134 -0.97 -8.15 -15.24
CA GLY A 134 0.39 -8.68 -15.27
C GLY A 134 0.66 -9.65 -14.13
N SER A 135 1.69 -9.42 -13.35
CA SER A 135 2.12 -10.32 -12.29
C SER A 135 1.10 -10.42 -11.15
N SER A 136 0.78 -11.64 -10.76
CA SER A 136 -0.07 -11.94 -9.59
C SER A 136 0.72 -12.08 -8.28
N ASN A 137 2.05 -11.88 -8.29
CA ASN A 137 2.87 -11.96 -7.10
C ASN A 137 2.45 -10.89 -6.06
N PRO A 138 2.00 -11.28 -4.84
CA PRO A 138 1.53 -10.35 -3.84
C PRO A 138 2.52 -9.24 -3.49
N HIS A 139 3.83 -9.54 -3.49
CA HIS A 139 4.87 -8.55 -3.22
C HIS A 139 4.88 -7.42 -4.25
N ASN A 140 4.75 -7.77 -5.53
CA ASN A 140 4.75 -6.78 -6.61
C ASN A 140 3.44 -5.99 -6.63
N VAL A 141 2.31 -6.68 -6.41
CA VAL A 141 0.98 -6.04 -6.39
C VAL A 141 0.87 -5.03 -5.24
N VAL A 142 1.31 -5.37 -4.02
CA VAL A 142 1.31 -4.43 -2.87
C VAL A 142 2.15 -3.19 -3.19
N LYS A 143 3.37 -3.36 -3.69
CA LYS A 143 4.24 -2.24 -4.04
C LYS A 143 3.66 -1.38 -5.15
N ALA A 144 3.12 -1.97 -6.22
CA ALA A 144 2.45 -1.25 -7.29
C ALA A 144 1.22 -0.47 -6.80
N THR A 145 0.46 -1.03 -5.84
CA THR A 145 -0.69 -0.35 -5.24
C THR A 145 -0.26 0.86 -4.43
N ILE A 146 0.78 0.73 -3.61
CA ILE A 146 1.32 1.85 -2.82
C ILE A 146 1.88 2.93 -3.75
N GLU A 147 2.57 2.56 -4.81
CA GLU A 147 3.06 3.52 -5.81
C GLU A 147 1.92 4.27 -6.50
N ALA A 148 0.83 3.57 -6.87
CA ALA A 148 -0.37 4.22 -7.40
C ALA A 148 -0.95 5.23 -6.41
N LEU A 149 -1.04 4.89 -5.12
CA LEU A 149 -1.56 5.75 -4.07
C LEU A 149 -0.67 6.98 -3.79
N VAL A 150 0.64 6.82 -3.85
CA VAL A 150 1.63 7.92 -3.69
C VAL A 150 1.52 8.93 -4.83
N ASN A 151 1.26 8.46 -6.04
CA ASN A 151 1.12 9.30 -7.23
C ASN A 151 -0.24 10.04 -7.30
N LEU A 152 -1.16 9.79 -6.36
CA LEU A 152 -2.41 10.54 -6.28
C LEU A 152 -2.15 12.02 -5.94
N ARG A 153 -2.88 12.90 -6.62
CA ARG A 153 -2.79 14.34 -6.45
C ARG A 153 -4.11 14.87 -5.86
N ASP A 154 -4.01 15.56 -4.75
CA ASP A 154 -5.14 16.28 -4.18
C ASP A 154 -5.36 17.62 -4.92
N ALA A 155 -6.61 18.06 -5.00
CA ALA A 155 -6.99 19.35 -5.61
C ALA A 155 -6.22 20.54 -5.02
N ASN A 156 -5.99 20.52 -3.70
CA ASN A 156 -5.19 21.53 -3.01
C ASN A 156 -3.71 21.55 -3.47
N GLN A 157 -3.14 20.38 -3.70
CA GLN A 157 -1.78 20.24 -4.19
C GLN A 157 -1.65 20.79 -5.61
N VAL A 158 -2.60 20.44 -6.50
CA VAL A 158 -2.63 20.96 -7.88
C VAL A 158 -2.84 22.48 -7.90
N SER A 159 -3.74 22.99 -7.05
CA SER A 159 -4.00 24.42 -6.88
C SER A 159 -2.73 25.20 -6.51
N ARG A 160 -1.99 24.69 -5.52
CA ARG A 160 -0.70 25.30 -5.11
C ARG A 160 0.34 25.28 -6.24
N GLN A 161 0.45 24.17 -6.96
CA GLN A 161 1.37 24.05 -8.08
C GLN A 161 1.06 24.99 -9.24
N ARG A 162 -0.24 25.28 -9.47
CA ARG A 162 -0.71 26.17 -10.56
C ARG A 162 -0.86 27.63 -10.12
N GLY A 163 -0.70 27.95 -8.84
CA GLY A 163 -0.91 29.31 -8.29
C GLY A 163 -2.37 29.79 -8.37
N VAL A 164 -3.34 28.87 -8.56
CA VAL A 164 -4.77 29.18 -8.73
C VAL A 164 -5.54 28.65 -7.54
N ARG A 165 -6.49 29.40 -6.99
CA ARG A 165 -7.37 28.92 -5.92
C ARG A 165 -8.28 27.80 -6.44
N ALA A 166 -8.27 26.64 -5.78
CA ALA A 166 -9.22 25.59 -6.03
C ALA A 166 -10.63 26.09 -5.70
N LYS A 167 -11.57 26.06 -6.67
CA LYS A 167 -12.99 26.28 -6.38
C LYS A 167 -13.47 25.11 -5.51
N LYS A 168 -14.07 25.38 -4.35
CA LYS A 168 -14.82 24.38 -3.60
C LYS A 168 -16.01 23.94 -4.46
N TRP A 169 -15.97 22.72 -4.96
CA TRP A 169 -17.15 22.07 -5.50
C TRP A 169 -17.99 21.62 -4.29
N THR A 170 -19.10 22.27 -4.09
CA THR A 170 -20.15 21.89 -3.10
C THR A 170 -20.86 20.63 -3.56
#